data_959a7f9f4ed57c79bdbbe5faa0bf0743
#
_entry.id   959a7f9f4ed57c79bdbbe5faa0bf0743
#
_cell.length_a   1.000
_cell.length_b   1.000
_cell.length_c   1.000
_cell.angle_alpha   90.00
_cell.angle_beta   90.00
_cell.angle_gamma   90.00
#
_symmetry.space_group_name_H-M   'P 1'
#
loop_
_entity.id
_entity.type
_entity.pdbx_description
1 polymer ?
#
loop_
_entity_poly.entity_id
_entity_poly.type
_entity_poly.pdbx_seq_one_letter_code
_entity_poly.pdbx_strand_id
1 'polypeptide(L)'
;SVDEEFESPEGAKIVGVWFETEYQRYYPYGNLASKVIGFTTKDSSEGIWGLERYYNEELRGTNGRSYSYIDSSKNLIRDVIEPTDGYSLVSTIDMNLTKILSDTASEWYYETDENGERVRTAKSYSILAMDPNTGAIKAMVTDTDYDLNNPNDLSSFYTDEELATFADNE
;
A
#
# COMPACT_ATOMS: atom_id res chain seq x y z
N SER A 1 25.95 -5.19 -1.39
CA SER A 1 25.79 -6.30 -2.33
C SER A 1 26.52 -7.50 -1.77
N VAL A 2 25.78 -8.50 -1.35
CA VAL A 2 26.34 -9.81 -1.03
C VAL A 2 26.50 -10.51 -2.37
N ASP A 3 27.72 -10.80 -2.78
CA ASP A 3 27.99 -11.68 -3.91
C ASP A 3 27.62 -13.11 -3.48
N GLU A 4 26.32 -13.45 -3.51
CA GLU A 4 25.88 -14.82 -3.36
C GLU A 4 26.19 -15.54 -4.68
N GLU A 5 27.14 -16.49 -4.62
CA GLU A 5 27.39 -17.44 -5.70
C GLU A 5 26.16 -18.36 -5.84
N PHE A 6 25.40 -18.17 -6.90
CA PHE A 6 24.28 -19.05 -7.21
C PHE A 6 24.79 -20.27 -7.98
N GLU A 7 24.71 -21.45 -7.37
CA GLU A 7 24.97 -22.72 -8.08
C GLU A 7 23.70 -23.17 -8.81
N SER A 8 23.80 -23.38 -10.11
CA SER A 8 22.72 -24.03 -10.86
C SER A 8 22.58 -25.51 -10.41
N PRO A 9 21.41 -26.14 -10.60
CA PRO A 9 21.20 -27.56 -10.30
C PRO A 9 22.20 -28.50 -10.98
N GLU A 10 22.91 -28.08 -12.00
CA GLU A 10 23.92 -28.82 -12.76
C GLU A 10 25.36 -28.44 -12.38
N GLY A 11 25.57 -27.63 -11.34
CA GLY A 11 26.90 -27.24 -10.85
C GLY A 11 27.63 -26.20 -11.72
N ALA A 12 26.97 -25.60 -12.69
CA ALA A 12 27.56 -24.52 -13.47
C ALA A 12 27.50 -23.20 -12.68
N LYS A 13 28.67 -22.55 -12.50
CA LYS A 13 28.72 -21.21 -11.89
C LYS A 13 28.10 -20.18 -12.83
N ILE A 14 27.03 -19.51 -12.36
CA ILE A 14 26.45 -18.37 -13.06
C ILE A 14 27.22 -17.13 -12.62
N VAL A 15 27.96 -16.54 -13.54
CA VAL A 15 28.75 -15.33 -13.31
C VAL A 15 28.00 -14.11 -13.85
N GLY A 16 28.03 -13.00 -13.10
CA GLY A 16 27.40 -11.73 -13.52
C GLY A 16 25.94 -11.57 -13.12
N VAL A 17 25.46 -12.39 -12.19
CA VAL A 17 24.15 -12.23 -11.56
C VAL A 17 24.36 -11.63 -10.17
N TRP A 18 23.58 -10.60 -9.84
CA TRP A 18 23.53 -10.02 -8.51
C TRP A 18 22.08 -9.80 -8.12
N PHE A 19 21.81 -9.78 -6.82
CA PHE A 19 20.51 -9.47 -6.26
C PHE A 19 20.55 -8.07 -5.65
N GLU A 20 19.52 -7.30 -5.91
CA GLU A 20 19.28 -6.01 -5.27
C GLU A 20 18.10 -6.15 -4.34
N THR A 21 18.23 -5.68 -3.10
CA THR A 21 17.14 -5.70 -2.12
C THR A 21 16.22 -4.53 -2.43
N GLU A 22 14.97 -4.85 -2.74
CA GLU A 22 13.91 -3.88 -2.94
C GLU A 22 12.91 -4.00 -1.79
N TYR A 23 12.50 -2.88 -1.23
CA TYR A 23 11.48 -2.83 -0.19
C TYR A 23 10.16 -2.40 -0.81
N GLN A 24 9.11 -3.18 -0.52
CA GLN A 24 7.76 -2.88 -0.98
C GLN A 24 6.80 -2.82 0.20
N ARG A 25 5.93 -1.81 0.19
CA ARG A 25 4.85 -1.70 1.18
C ARG A 25 3.83 -2.81 0.94
N TYR A 26 3.43 -3.50 2.01
CA TYR A 26 2.41 -4.53 1.97
C TYR A 26 1.30 -4.21 2.97
N TYR A 27 0.05 -4.33 2.53
CA TYR A 27 -1.14 -4.01 3.31
C TYR A 27 -1.91 -5.30 3.62
N PRO A 28 -1.73 -5.91 4.81
CA PRO A 28 -2.27 -7.24 5.12
C PRO A 28 -3.79 -7.29 5.19
N TYR A 29 -4.46 -6.15 5.37
CA TYR A 29 -5.92 -6.04 5.45
C TYR A 29 -6.58 -5.64 4.12
N GLY A 30 -5.83 -5.57 3.04
CA GLY A 30 -6.34 -5.29 1.70
C GLY A 30 -7.08 -3.96 1.62
N ASN A 31 -8.41 -4.01 1.50
CA ASN A 31 -9.25 -2.84 1.31
C ASN A 31 -9.76 -2.18 2.61
N LEU A 32 -9.58 -2.81 3.78
CA LEU A 32 -10.09 -2.27 5.04
C LEU A 32 -9.38 -0.96 5.40
N ALA A 33 -10.19 0.07 5.72
CA ALA A 33 -9.74 1.42 6.06
C ALA A 33 -8.84 2.05 4.97
N SER A 34 -9.02 1.69 3.70
CA SER A 34 -8.17 2.09 2.59
C SER A 34 -8.03 3.61 2.47
N LYS A 35 -9.12 4.35 2.64
CA LYS A 35 -9.11 5.83 2.58
C LYS A 35 -8.41 6.50 3.77
N VAL A 36 -8.32 5.81 4.91
CA VAL A 36 -7.61 6.31 6.09
C VAL A 36 -6.12 6.01 5.97
N ILE A 37 -5.78 4.75 5.71
CA ILE A 37 -4.39 4.30 5.62
C ILE A 37 -3.73 4.95 4.41
N GLY A 38 -4.36 4.86 3.24
CA GLY A 38 -3.79 5.31 1.99
C GLY A 38 -2.74 4.34 1.45
N PHE A 39 -2.06 4.73 0.40
CA PHE A 39 -1.07 3.90 -0.27
C PHE A 39 0.15 4.71 -0.70
N THR A 40 1.21 4.00 -1.03
CA THR A 40 2.48 4.56 -1.53
C THR A 40 2.62 4.33 -3.03
N THR A 41 3.60 4.98 -3.64
CA THR A 41 4.09 4.61 -4.98
C THR A 41 4.53 3.14 -4.99
N LYS A 42 4.61 2.54 -6.18
CA LYS A 42 4.96 1.12 -6.35
C LYS A 42 6.31 0.76 -5.74
N ASP A 43 7.27 1.69 -5.82
CA ASP A 43 8.60 1.57 -5.22
C ASP A 43 8.64 1.94 -3.72
N SER A 44 7.48 2.20 -3.12
CA SER A 44 7.30 2.62 -1.72
C SER A 44 8.10 3.87 -1.31
N SER A 45 8.50 4.68 -2.28
CA SER A 45 9.32 5.89 -2.04
C SER A 45 8.51 7.07 -1.52
N GLU A 46 7.22 7.15 -1.87
CA GLU A 46 6.36 8.27 -1.54
C GLU A 46 4.92 7.84 -1.22
N GLY A 47 4.37 8.39 -0.15
CA GLY A 47 2.95 8.23 0.21
C GLY A 47 2.05 9.10 -0.67
N ILE A 48 1.04 8.48 -1.30
CA ILE A 48 0.14 9.16 -2.25
C ILE A 48 -1.14 9.66 -1.55
N TRP A 49 -1.71 8.84 -0.67
CA TRP A 49 -2.95 9.15 0.04
C TRP A 49 -2.90 8.81 1.53
N GLY A 50 -3.89 9.30 2.27
CA GLY A 50 -4.17 8.95 3.66
C GLY A 50 -3.02 9.25 4.62
N LEU A 51 -2.85 8.39 5.60
CA LEU A 51 -1.79 8.48 6.61
C LEU A 51 -0.41 8.27 5.99
N GLU A 52 -0.29 7.45 4.95
CA GLU A 52 0.97 7.25 4.22
C GLU A 52 1.48 8.57 3.62
N ARG A 53 0.59 9.39 3.06
CA ARG A 53 0.95 10.72 2.54
C ARG A 53 1.21 11.72 3.66
N TYR A 54 0.35 11.75 4.67
CA TYR A 54 0.44 12.75 5.73
C TYR A 54 1.73 12.61 6.56
N TYR A 55 2.14 11.36 6.85
CA TYR A 55 3.34 11.03 7.62
C TYR A 55 4.48 10.49 6.75
N ASN A 56 4.51 10.86 5.46
CA ASN A 56 5.48 10.32 4.51
C ASN A 56 6.94 10.57 4.94
N GLU A 57 7.26 11.74 5.47
CA GLU A 57 8.62 12.07 5.91
C GLU A 57 9.08 11.23 7.08
N GLU A 58 8.17 10.94 8.01
CA GLU A 58 8.43 10.12 9.19
C GLU A 58 8.51 8.63 8.84
N LEU A 59 7.68 8.16 7.91
CA LEU A 59 7.56 6.74 7.58
C LEU A 59 8.65 6.24 6.63
N ARG A 60 9.13 7.07 5.69
CA ARG A 60 10.04 6.62 4.62
C ARG A 60 11.49 6.40 5.04
N GLY A 61 11.93 7.00 6.18
CA GLY A 61 13.33 6.97 6.60
C GLY A 61 14.28 7.70 5.63
N THR A 62 15.53 7.31 5.65
CA THR A 62 16.57 7.89 4.77
C THR A 62 17.38 6.78 4.13
N ASN A 63 17.47 6.81 2.80
CA ASN A 63 18.24 5.83 2.04
C ASN A 63 19.73 5.96 2.33
N GLY A 64 20.40 4.83 2.52
CA GLY A 64 21.85 4.74 2.55
C GLY A 64 22.48 5.02 1.19
N ARG A 65 23.79 5.23 1.20
CA ARG A 65 24.57 5.46 -0.02
C ARG A 65 25.86 4.67 0.03
N SER A 66 26.22 4.06 -1.08
CA SER A 66 27.54 3.41 -1.24
C SER A 66 28.23 4.00 -2.45
N TYR A 67 29.47 4.45 -2.26
CA TYR A 67 30.29 4.95 -3.33
C TYR A 67 31.72 4.46 -3.18
N SER A 68 32.39 4.33 -4.31
CA SER A 68 33.80 3.90 -4.34
C SER A 68 34.65 4.97 -5.03
N TYR A 69 35.79 5.23 -4.48
CA TYR A 69 36.78 6.15 -5.07
C TYR A 69 38.18 5.58 -4.93
N ILE A 70 39.11 6.09 -5.78
CA ILE A 70 40.50 5.72 -5.75
C ILE A 70 41.25 6.76 -4.92
N ASP A 71 41.96 6.31 -3.87
CA ASP A 71 42.75 7.18 -3.03
C ASP A 71 44.08 7.62 -3.73
N SER A 72 44.84 8.50 -3.08
CA SER A 72 46.10 8.98 -3.59
C SER A 72 47.18 7.89 -3.75
N SER A 73 47.00 6.76 -3.10
CA SER A 73 47.88 5.57 -3.17
C SER A 73 47.39 4.54 -4.21
N LYS A 74 46.36 4.90 -5.02
CA LYS A 74 45.73 4.05 -6.06
C LYS A 74 44.98 2.84 -5.48
N ASN A 75 44.55 2.86 -4.20
CA ASN A 75 43.70 1.86 -3.64
C ASN A 75 42.24 2.22 -3.90
N LEU A 76 41.39 1.21 -4.20
CA LEU A 76 39.96 1.38 -4.26
C LEU A 76 39.41 1.41 -2.83
N ILE A 77 38.89 2.56 -2.45
CA ILE A 77 38.17 2.74 -1.16
C ILE A 77 36.68 2.71 -1.41
N ARG A 78 35.97 1.93 -0.62
CA ARG A 78 34.52 1.91 -0.61
C ARG A 78 34.02 2.56 0.67
N ASP A 79 33.19 3.55 0.54
CA ASP A 79 32.55 4.24 1.65
C ASP A 79 31.05 3.94 1.64
N VAL A 80 30.48 3.67 2.80
CA VAL A 80 29.07 3.28 2.97
C VAL A 80 28.44 4.16 4.02
N ILE A 81 27.39 4.86 3.65
CA ILE A 81 26.51 5.55 4.57
C ILE A 81 25.29 4.64 4.77
N GLU A 82 25.14 4.12 5.99
CA GLU A 82 24.04 3.21 6.31
C GLU A 82 22.67 3.90 6.20
N PRO A 83 21.62 3.19 5.78
CA PRO A 83 20.27 3.71 5.78
C PRO A 83 19.77 3.93 7.21
N THR A 84 18.84 4.85 7.37
CA THR A 84 18.11 5.06 8.61
C THR A 84 16.65 4.70 8.40
N ASP A 85 16.13 3.75 9.19
CA ASP A 85 14.74 3.32 9.12
C ASP A 85 13.79 4.46 9.48
N GLY A 86 12.60 4.46 8.86
CA GLY A 86 11.52 5.35 9.22
C GLY A 86 10.86 4.97 10.55
N TYR A 87 10.01 5.85 11.03
CA TYR A 87 9.22 5.60 12.24
C TYR A 87 8.02 4.71 11.96
N SER A 88 7.51 4.07 13.01
CA SER A 88 6.25 3.34 12.98
C SER A 88 5.11 4.25 13.46
N LEU A 89 3.97 4.19 12.78
CA LEU A 89 2.76 4.91 13.15
C LEU A 89 1.79 3.95 13.86
N VAL A 90 1.34 4.33 15.06
CA VAL A 90 0.28 3.61 15.80
C VAL A 90 -1.00 4.41 15.71
N SER A 91 -2.02 3.87 15.00
CA SER A 91 -3.33 4.50 14.86
C SER A 91 -4.31 4.02 15.92
N THR A 92 -5.41 4.77 16.08
CA THR A 92 -6.53 4.38 16.96
C THR A 92 -7.57 3.50 16.25
N ILE A 93 -7.39 3.21 14.97
CA ILE A 93 -8.30 2.40 14.16
C ILE A 93 -8.26 0.95 14.64
N ASP A 94 -9.45 0.42 14.91
CA ASP A 94 -9.67 -0.99 15.23
C ASP A 94 -10.10 -1.72 13.96
N MET A 95 -9.24 -2.59 13.45
CA MET A 95 -9.48 -3.31 12.20
C MET A 95 -10.62 -4.34 12.33
N ASN A 96 -10.85 -4.92 13.52
CA ASN A 96 -11.98 -5.83 13.75
C ASN A 96 -13.29 -5.07 13.68
N LEU A 97 -13.37 -3.92 14.37
CA LEU A 97 -14.56 -3.06 14.31
C LEU A 97 -14.79 -2.55 12.88
N THR A 98 -13.74 -2.13 12.20
CA THR A 98 -13.81 -1.68 10.80
C THR A 98 -14.37 -2.78 9.90
N LYS A 99 -13.90 -4.02 10.06
CA LYS A 99 -14.41 -5.16 9.30
C LYS A 99 -15.89 -5.43 9.58
N ILE A 100 -16.29 -5.47 10.84
CA ILE A 100 -17.71 -5.71 11.23
C ILE A 100 -18.61 -4.64 10.61
N LEU A 101 -18.20 -3.36 10.68
CA LEU A 101 -18.99 -2.26 10.12
C LEU A 101 -19.02 -2.32 8.58
N SER A 102 -17.94 -2.69 7.92
CA SER A 102 -17.88 -2.85 6.47
C SER A 102 -18.79 -3.98 6.00
N ASP A 103 -18.70 -5.15 6.64
CA ASP A 103 -19.52 -6.33 6.30
C ASP A 103 -21.02 -6.00 6.51
N THR A 104 -21.39 -5.44 7.66
CA THR A 104 -22.78 -5.07 7.96
C THR A 104 -23.30 -4.01 7.01
N ALA A 105 -22.51 -2.98 6.72
CA ALA A 105 -22.92 -1.92 5.78
C ALA A 105 -23.15 -2.49 4.37
N SER A 106 -22.32 -3.42 3.93
CA SER A 106 -22.47 -4.06 2.62
C SER A 106 -23.77 -4.86 2.51
N GLU A 107 -24.22 -5.50 3.59
CA GLU A 107 -25.50 -6.23 3.63
C GLU A 107 -26.70 -5.30 3.45
N TRP A 108 -26.63 -4.08 4.00
CA TRP A 108 -27.72 -3.09 3.90
C TRP A 108 -27.65 -2.26 2.62
N TYR A 109 -26.48 -2.12 2.05
CA TYR A 109 -26.24 -1.25 0.90
C TYR A 109 -26.68 -1.87 -0.43
N TYR A 110 -26.79 -3.21 -0.45
CA TYR A 110 -27.21 -3.92 -1.65
C TYR A 110 -28.47 -4.74 -1.40
N GLU A 111 -29.37 -4.71 -2.36
CA GLU A 111 -30.53 -5.58 -2.44
C GLU A 111 -30.50 -6.40 -3.73
N THR A 112 -31.25 -7.49 -3.74
CA THR A 112 -31.46 -8.27 -4.97
C THR A 112 -32.78 -7.81 -5.60
N ASP A 113 -32.72 -7.34 -6.83
CA ASP A 113 -33.90 -6.92 -7.58
C ASP A 113 -34.77 -8.10 -8.05
N GLU A 114 -35.88 -7.79 -8.75
CA GLU A 114 -36.79 -8.79 -9.29
C GLU A 114 -36.17 -9.71 -10.34
N ASN A 115 -35.03 -9.32 -10.94
CA ASN A 115 -34.29 -10.08 -11.94
C ASN A 115 -33.20 -10.95 -11.30
N GLY A 116 -32.95 -10.82 -9.97
CA GLY A 116 -31.90 -11.49 -9.26
C GLY A 116 -30.55 -10.74 -9.31
N GLU A 117 -30.54 -9.50 -9.80
CA GLU A 117 -29.34 -8.67 -9.87
C GLU A 117 -29.12 -7.90 -8.57
N ARG A 118 -27.85 -7.71 -8.21
CA ARG A 118 -27.45 -6.96 -7.02
C ARG A 118 -27.45 -5.46 -7.32
N VAL A 119 -28.39 -4.73 -6.72
CA VAL A 119 -28.54 -3.29 -6.91
C VAL A 119 -28.25 -2.51 -5.63
N ARG A 120 -27.81 -1.27 -5.78
CA ARG A 120 -27.53 -0.38 -4.64
C ARG A 120 -28.83 0.24 -4.12
N THR A 121 -29.04 0.20 -2.80
CA THR A 121 -30.19 0.81 -2.12
C THR A 121 -30.01 2.31 -1.88
N ALA A 122 -28.77 2.78 -1.89
CA ALA A 122 -28.41 4.18 -1.71
C ALA A 122 -27.34 4.62 -2.70
N LYS A 123 -27.16 5.91 -2.88
CA LYS A 123 -26.13 6.46 -3.77
C LYS A 123 -24.72 6.23 -3.21
N SER A 124 -24.54 6.41 -1.92
CA SER A 124 -23.28 6.17 -1.19
C SER A 124 -23.57 6.10 0.32
N TYR A 125 -22.62 5.55 1.08
CA TYR A 125 -22.64 5.58 2.54
C TYR A 125 -21.27 5.89 3.13
N SER A 126 -21.27 6.40 4.35
CA SER A 126 -20.06 6.56 5.17
C SER A 126 -20.43 6.30 6.63
N ILE A 127 -19.58 5.55 7.32
CA ILE A 127 -19.73 5.22 8.74
C ILE A 127 -18.49 5.67 9.48
N LEU A 128 -18.68 6.40 10.58
CA LEU A 128 -17.64 6.83 11.49
C LEU A 128 -17.97 6.32 12.90
N ALA A 129 -17.06 5.55 13.48
CA ALA A 129 -17.13 5.14 14.88
C ALA A 129 -16.05 5.85 15.70
N MET A 130 -16.46 6.54 16.76
CA MET A 130 -15.57 7.34 17.59
C MET A 130 -15.87 7.07 19.08
N ASP A 131 -14.81 7.01 19.88
CA ASP A 131 -14.94 7.02 21.35
C ASP A 131 -15.30 8.43 21.81
N PRO A 132 -16.49 8.64 22.43
CA PRO A 132 -16.94 9.97 22.82
C PRO A 132 -16.14 10.57 23.98
N ASN A 133 -15.43 9.76 24.75
CA ASN A 133 -14.65 10.24 25.90
C ASN A 133 -13.28 10.75 25.50
N THR A 134 -12.68 10.14 24.49
CA THR A 134 -11.31 10.45 24.05
C THR A 134 -11.24 11.17 22.71
N GLY A 135 -12.33 11.12 21.92
CA GLY A 135 -12.33 11.60 20.53
C GLY A 135 -11.59 10.69 19.57
N ALA A 136 -11.10 9.53 20.01
CA ALA A 136 -10.36 8.60 19.18
C ALA A 136 -11.27 7.96 18.12
N ILE A 137 -10.92 8.10 16.84
CA ILE A 137 -11.61 7.43 15.73
C ILE A 137 -11.22 5.96 15.76
N LYS A 138 -12.22 5.08 15.89
CA LYS A 138 -12.06 3.63 15.98
C LYS A 138 -12.29 2.93 14.65
N ALA A 139 -13.19 3.45 13.82
CA ALA A 139 -13.41 2.94 12.47
C ALA A 139 -13.92 4.05 11.55
N MET A 140 -13.58 3.94 10.29
CA MET A 140 -14.08 4.76 9.21
C MET A 140 -14.28 3.87 7.98
N VAL A 141 -15.53 3.74 7.51
CA VAL A 141 -15.93 2.85 6.42
C VAL A 141 -16.71 3.64 5.37
N THR A 142 -16.49 3.36 4.12
CA THR A 142 -17.20 3.95 2.98
C THR A 142 -17.58 2.86 1.97
N ASP A 143 -18.47 3.18 1.06
CA ASP A 143 -18.90 2.29 -0.04
C ASP A 143 -17.85 2.07 -1.15
N THR A 144 -16.80 2.88 -1.16
CA THR A 144 -15.78 2.88 -2.23
C THR A 144 -14.39 2.58 -1.66
N ASP A 145 -14.27 1.48 -0.90
CA ASP A 145 -12.98 0.97 -0.46
C ASP A 145 -12.26 0.25 -1.63
N TYR A 146 -10.97 0.44 -1.75
CA TYR A 146 -10.11 -0.14 -2.79
C TYR A 146 -8.99 -0.96 -2.18
N ASP A 147 -8.45 -1.94 -2.92
CA ASP A 147 -7.31 -2.74 -2.45
C ASP A 147 -6.05 -1.88 -2.42
N LEU A 148 -5.50 -1.69 -1.22
CA LEU A 148 -4.27 -0.92 -0.98
C LEU A 148 -3.04 -1.54 -1.66
N ASN A 149 -3.05 -2.86 -1.92
CA ASN A 149 -1.98 -3.53 -2.64
C ASN A 149 -2.10 -3.35 -4.17
N ASN A 150 -3.29 -2.99 -4.67
CA ASN A 150 -3.54 -2.69 -6.08
C ASN A 150 -4.48 -1.48 -6.25
N PRO A 151 -4.08 -0.28 -5.80
CA PRO A 151 -4.97 0.88 -5.68
C PRO A 151 -5.46 1.44 -7.03
N ASN A 152 -4.84 1.05 -8.12
CA ASN A 152 -5.22 1.46 -9.48
C ASN A 152 -6.22 0.50 -10.14
N ASP A 153 -6.55 -0.61 -9.50
CA ASP A 153 -7.57 -1.53 -9.99
C ASP A 153 -8.97 -1.02 -9.61
N LEU A 154 -9.63 -0.43 -10.58
CA LEU A 154 -10.99 0.10 -10.43
C LEU A 154 -12.07 -0.89 -10.87
N SER A 155 -11.73 -2.10 -11.25
CA SER A 155 -12.66 -3.12 -11.77
C SER A 155 -13.73 -3.55 -10.75
N SER A 156 -13.47 -3.36 -9.44
CA SER A 156 -14.46 -3.63 -8.39
C SER A 156 -15.55 -2.54 -8.26
N PHE A 157 -15.35 -1.35 -8.86
CA PHE A 157 -16.24 -0.20 -8.74
C PHE A 157 -16.97 0.15 -10.02
N TYR A 158 -16.35 -0.15 -11.16
CA TYR A 158 -16.82 0.25 -12.48
C TYR A 158 -16.87 -0.96 -13.40
N THR A 159 -17.86 -0.96 -14.28
CA THR A 159 -17.95 -1.93 -15.37
C THR A 159 -16.88 -1.67 -16.44
N ASP A 160 -16.58 -2.68 -17.25
CA ASP A 160 -15.61 -2.52 -18.35
C ASP A 160 -16.01 -1.38 -19.33
N GLU A 161 -17.31 -1.15 -19.52
CA GLU A 161 -17.83 -0.05 -20.35
C GLU A 161 -17.55 1.32 -19.71
N GLU A 162 -17.74 1.45 -18.40
CA GLU A 162 -17.44 2.69 -17.67
C GLU A 162 -15.93 2.96 -17.63
N LEU A 163 -15.10 1.92 -17.41
CA LEU A 163 -13.63 2.04 -17.43
C LEU A 163 -13.12 2.48 -18.80
N ALA A 164 -13.71 1.97 -19.89
CA ALA A 164 -13.36 2.40 -21.24
C ALA A 164 -13.62 3.89 -21.47
N THR A 165 -14.68 4.47 -20.87
CA THR A 165 -14.97 5.91 -21.00
C THR A 165 -13.94 6.80 -20.31
N PHE A 166 -13.24 6.30 -19.27
CA PHE A 166 -12.17 7.06 -18.61
C PHE A 166 -10.91 7.09 -19.45
N ALA A 167 -10.60 5.99 -20.17
CA ALA A 167 -9.42 5.90 -21.03
C ALA A 167 -9.52 6.81 -22.29
N ASP A 168 -10.74 7.08 -22.77
CA ASP A 168 -10.97 7.92 -23.95
C ASP A 168 -10.90 9.45 -23.66
N ASN A 169 -10.76 9.85 -22.39
CA ASN A 169 -10.75 11.25 -21.98
C ASN A 169 -9.34 11.79 -21.61
N GLU A 170 -8.27 11.04 -21.84
CA GLU A 170 -6.87 11.48 -21.77
C GLU A 170 -6.36 11.87 -23.18
#